data_a407da6ffc387a008bc927726aad0466
#
_entry.id   a407da6ffc387a008bc927726aad0466
#
_cell.length_a   1.000
_cell.length_b   1.000
_cell.length_c   1.000
_cell.angle_alpha   90.00
_cell.angle_beta   90.00
_cell.angle_gamma   90.00
#
_symmetry.space_group_name_H-M   'P 1'
#
loop_
_entity.id
_entity.type
_entity.pdbx_description
1 polymer ?
#
loop_
_entity_poly.entity_id
_entity_poly.type
_entity_poly.pdbx_seq_one_letter_code
_entity_poly.pdbx_strand_id
1 'polypeptide(L)'
;MQITDIEMEKLKISFLEKSDILEASRVLSEAMLKNPVHIAVFQGHGEKERKIIEKMFFELLSGLPGITFLARINRQIVGVMRMKSCDGSKVSNENAQTEDENNLDWRKSYLHNEWARHDPLDQHWHLGPVGVLPSHQERGIGTKLLSRFCQEVDACLSPAFLETDTSKNVRFYARFGFEVVKETEIFDVKNRYMWRPQYREFAYRMNH
;
A
#
# COMPACT_ATOMS: atom_id res chain seq x y z
N MET A 1 -25.12 -6.91 -5.16
CA MET A 1 -24.98 -8.03 -6.14
C MET A 1 -23.71 -8.78 -5.74
N GLN A 2 -23.84 -9.99 -5.22
CA GLN A 2 -22.67 -10.81 -4.84
C GLN A 2 -21.96 -11.23 -6.13
N ILE A 3 -20.61 -11.09 -6.19
CA ILE A 3 -19.82 -11.72 -7.23
C ILE A 3 -19.99 -13.22 -7.05
N THR A 4 -20.44 -13.89 -8.09
CA THR A 4 -20.53 -15.33 -8.13
C THR A 4 -19.12 -15.93 -8.27
N ASP A 5 -18.93 -17.19 -7.87
CA ASP A 5 -17.67 -17.94 -8.05
C ASP A 5 -17.13 -17.82 -9.48
N ILE A 6 -18.02 -17.72 -10.47
CA ILE A 6 -17.74 -17.52 -11.89
C ILE A 6 -16.97 -16.20 -12.18
N GLU A 7 -17.21 -15.12 -11.42
CA GLU A 7 -16.48 -13.85 -11.62
C GLU A 7 -15.09 -13.91 -10.99
N MET A 8 -14.91 -14.66 -9.91
CA MET A 8 -13.60 -14.89 -9.30
C MET A 8 -12.71 -15.81 -10.15
N GLU A 9 -13.28 -16.74 -10.92
CA GLU A 9 -12.55 -17.52 -11.92
C GLU A 9 -11.99 -16.65 -13.06
N LYS A 10 -12.61 -15.48 -13.31
CA LYS A 10 -12.17 -14.50 -14.31
C LYS A 10 -11.15 -13.49 -13.77
N LEU A 11 -10.83 -13.52 -12.49
CA LEU A 11 -9.85 -12.60 -11.89
C LEU A 11 -8.44 -12.94 -12.38
N LYS A 12 -7.82 -11.98 -13.06
CA LYS A 12 -6.43 -12.08 -13.55
C LYS A 12 -5.55 -11.06 -12.86
N ILE A 13 -4.33 -11.47 -12.51
CA ILE A 13 -3.28 -10.58 -12.06
C ILE A 13 -2.32 -10.34 -13.22
N SER A 14 -2.04 -9.08 -13.52
CA SER A 14 -1.10 -8.64 -14.57
C SER A 14 -0.20 -7.53 -14.06
N PHE A 15 0.89 -7.25 -14.77
CA PHE A 15 1.69 -6.05 -14.54
C PHE A 15 0.97 -4.80 -15.05
N LEU A 16 1.33 -3.66 -14.48
CA LEU A 16 0.91 -2.34 -14.96
C LEU A 16 1.59 -2.01 -16.28
N GLU A 17 0.82 -1.56 -17.27
CA GLU A 17 1.31 -0.97 -18.51
C GLU A 17 1.06 0.56 -18.50
N LYS A 18 1.73 1.30 -19.40
CA LYS A 18 1.55 2.78 -19.47
C LYS A 18 0.09 3.19 -19.70
N SER A 19 -0.63 2.44 -20.51
CA SER A 19 -2.05 2.66 -20.78
C SER A 19 -2.96 2.51 -19.57
N ASP A 20 -2.50 1.79 -18.54
CA ASP A 20 -3.28 1.47 -17.35
C ASP A 20 -3.16 2.53 -16.24
N ILE A 21 -2.13 3.39 -16.30
CA ILE A 21 -1.74 4.28 -15.20
C ILE A 21 -2.92 5.13 -14.73
N LEU A 22 -3.67 5.73 -15.65
CA LEU A 22 -4.79 6.60 -15.30
C LEU A 22 -5.91 5.83 -14.59
N GLU A 23 -6.29 4.64 -15.10
CA GLU A 23 -7.33 3.80 -14.47
C GLU A 23 -6.85 3.27 -13.12
N ALA A 24 -5.60 2.80 -13.03
CA ALA A 24 -5.00 2.33 -11.77
C ALA A 24 -4.95 3.45 -10.70
N SER A 25 -4.64 4.67 -11.09
CA SER A 25 -4.63 5.83 -10.19
C SER A 25 -6.03 6.16 -9.64
N ARG A 26 -7.06 6.05 -10.49
CA ARG A 26 -8.46 6.18 -10.06
C ARG A 26 -8.85 5.10 -9.06
N VAL A 27 -8.52 3.84 -9.35
CA VAL A 27 -8.79 2.72 -8.44
C VAL A 27 -8.15 2.95 -7.08
N LEU A 28 -6.89 3.38 -7.05
CA LEU A 28 -6.20 3.70 -5.79
C LEU A 28 -6.85 4.88 -5.08
N SER A 29 -7.22 5.95 -5.79
CA SER A 29 -7.84 7.12 -5.18
C SER A 29 -9.19 6.78 -4.54
N GLU A 30 -10.02 5.98 -5.20
CA GLU A 30 -11.29 5.52 -4.64
C GLU A 30 -11.09 4.60 -3.43
N ALA A 31 -10.11 3.68 -3.50
CA ALA A 31 -9.81 2.75 -2.42
C ALA A 31 -9.29 3.46 -1.16
N MET A 32 -8.52 4.54 -1.34
CA MET A 32 -7.84 5.27 -0.25
C MET A 32 -8.62 6.49 0.25
N LEU A 33 -9.69 6.91 -0.44
CA LEU A 33 -10.44 8.13 -0.11
C LEU A 33 -10.98 8.14 1.33
N LYS A 34 -11.34 6.97 1.86
CA LYS A 34 -11.85 6.80 3.23
C LYS A 34 -10.83 6.19 4.19
N ASN A 35 -9.58 6.11 3.79
CA ASN A 35 -8.52 5.65 4.67
C ASN A 35 -8.26 6.72 5.75
N PRO A 36 -8.19 6.37 7.05
CA PRO A 36 -8.05 7.33 8.14
C PRO A 36 -6.86 8.29 7.99
N VAL A 37 -5.67 7.78 7.63
CA VAL A 37 -4.49 8.64 7.47
C VAL A 37 -4.64 9.57 6.26
N HIS A 38 -5.28 9.12 5.19
CA HIS A 38 -5.57 9.98 4.04
C HIS A 38 -6.59 11.08 4.40
N ILE A 39 -7.67 10.75 5.13
CA ILE A 39 -8.62 11.77 5.61
C ILE A 39 -7.89 12.81 6.46
N ALA A 40 -7.02 12.37 7.36
CA ALA A 40 -6.23 13.26 8.21
C ALA A 40 -5.31 14.17 7.38
N VAL A 41 -4.55 13.61 6.42
CA VAL A 41 -3.63 14.37 5.57
C VAL A 41 -4.36 15.33 4.64
N PHE A 42 -5.40 14.88 3.93
CA PHE A 42 -6.11 15.67 2.92
C PHE A 42 -7.25 16.52 3.51
N GLN A 43 -7.54 16.38 4.82
CA GLN A 43 -8.57 17.10 5.57
C GLN A 43 -9.96 16.96 4.95
N GLY A 44 -10.25 15.81 4.35
CA GLY A 44 -11.53 15.53 3.71
C GLY A 44 -11.54 14.21 2.95
N HIS A 45 -12.70 13.87 2.41
CA HIS A 45 -12.93 12.63 1.67
C HIS A 45 -13.98 12.82 0.55
N GLY A 46 -14.06 14.03 0.01
CA GLY A 46 -14.94 14.38 -1.09
C GLY A 46 -14.29 14.24 -2.47
N GLU A 47 -14.99 14.70 -3.50
CA GLU A 47 -14.52 14.62 -4.88
C GLU A 47 -13.26 15.47 -5.13
N LYS A 48 -13.12 16.59 -4.41
CA LYS A 48 -11.93 17.43 -4.48
C LYS A 48 -10.68 16.64 -4.01
N GLU A 49 -10.78 16.01 -2.86
CA GLU A 49 -9.68 15.22 -2.27
C GLU A 49 -9.40 13.99 -3.13
N ARG A 50 -10.43 13.31 -3.64
CA ARG A 50 -10.27 12.18 -4.56
C ARG A 50 -9.41 12.54 -5.77
N LYS A 51 -9.65 13.70 -6.40
CA LYS A 51 -8.85 14.17 -7.55
C LYS A 51 -7.40 14.47 -7.19
N ILE A 52 -7.16 15.03 -6.01
CA ILE A 52 -5.80 15.29 -5.53
C ILE A 52 -5.07 13.96 -5.29
N ILE A 53 -5.73 13.00 -4.65
CA ILE A 53 -5.20 11.65 -4.40
C ILE A 53 -4.96 10.91 -5.72
N GLU A 54 -5.87 11.02 -6.70
CA GLU A 54 -5.70 10.45 -8.04
C GLU A 54 -4.44 11.00 -8.73
N LYS A 55 -4.24 12.31 -8.69
CA LYS A 55 -3.04 12.96 -9.25
C LYS A 55 -1.76 12.45 -8.55
N MET A 56 -1.77 12.35 -7.23
CA MET A 56 -0.64 11.83 -6.45
C MET A 56 -0.29 10.39 -6.87
N PHE A 57 -1.28 9.51 -7.02
CA PHE A 57 -1.04 8.15 -7.48
C PHE A 57 -0.62 8.07 -8.95
N PHE A 58 -1.14 8.96 -9.80
CA PHE A 58 -0.68 9.06 -11.18
C PHE A 58 0.82 9.41 -11.26
N GLU A 59 1.27 10.38 -10.48
CA GLU A 59 2.68 10.76 -10.38
C GLU A 59 3.54 9.60 -9.82
N LEU A 60 3.06 8.92 -8.78
CA LEU A 60 3.72 7.74 -8.21
C LEU A 60 3.90 6.61 -9.25
N LEU A 61 2.83 6.26 -9.96
CA LEU A 61 2.85 5.14 -10.91
C LEU A 61 3.59 5.46 -12.21
N SER A 62 3.65 6.74 -12.60
CA SER A 62 4.33 7.19 -13.81
C SER A 62 5.83 7.39 -13.63
N GLY A 63 6.26 7.86 -12.46
CA GLY A 63 7.60 8.43 -12.28
C GLY A 63 8.51 7.68 -11.33
N LEU A 64 7.99 6.92 -10.38
CA LEU A 64 8.83 6.29 -9.35
C LEU A 64 9.09 4.80 -9.63
N PRO A 65 10.34 4.33 -9.44
CA PRO A 65 10.70 2.93 -9.60
C PRO A 65 9.85 2.02 -8.70
N GLY A 66 9.40 0.89 -9.23
CA GLY A 66 8.63 -0.11 -8.50
C GLY A 66 7.91 -1.06 -9.44
N ILE A 67 7.43 -2.15 -8.90
CA ILE A 67 6.62 -3.15 -9.60
C ILE A 67 5.17 -2.96 -9.19
N THR A 68 4.27 -2.82 -10.15
CA THR A 68 2.84 -2.68 -9.87
C THR A 68 2.06 -3.81 -10.51
N PHE A 69 1.23 -4.46 -9.71
CA PHE A 69 0.30 -5.51 -10.12
C PHE A 69 -1.12 -4.98 -10.15
N LEU A 70 -1.87 -5.41 -11.15
CA LEU A 70 -3.28 -5.08 -11.35
C LEU A 70 -4.12 -6.34 -11.23
N ALA A 71 -5.18 -6.25 -10.45
CA ALA A 71 -6.25 -7.25 -10.44
C ALA A 71 -7.36 -6.81 -11.40
N ARG A 72 -7.68 -7.64 -12.41
CA ARG A 72 -8.67 -7.35 -13.44
C ARG A 72 -9.79 -8.38 -13.44
N ILE A 73 -11.02 -7.90 -13.58
CA ILE A 73 -12.21 -8.71 -13.89
C ILE A 73 -12.79 -8.16 -15.20
N ASN A 74 -12.96 -9.02 -16.22
CA ASN A 74 -13.50 -8.62 -17.53
C ASN A 74 -12.82 -7.38 -18.13
N ARG A 75 -11.48 -7.28 -18.05
CA ARG A 75 -10.62 -6.16 -18.48
C ARG A 75 -10.64 -4.92 -17.57
N GLN A 76 -11.63 -4.75 -16.70
CA GLN A 76 -11.67 -3.64 -15.74
C GLN A 76 -10.63 -3.84 -14.64
N ILE A 77 -9.89 -2.81 -14.30
CA ILE A 77 -9.00 -2.81 -13.11
C ILE A 77 -9.87 -2.65 -11.87
N VAL A 78 -9.82 -3.64 -10.98
CA VAL A 78 -10.60 -3.65 -9.72
C VAL A 78 -9.72 -3.60 -8.48
N GLY A 79 -8.40 -3.77 -8.66
CA GLY A 79 -7.42 -3.68 -7.57
C GLY A 79 -6.03 -3.36 -8.11
N VAL A 80 -5.24 -2.69 -7.29
CA VAL A 80 -3.87 -2.28 -7.58
C VAL A 80 -3.01 -2.57 -6.36
N MET A 81 -1.80 -3.06 -6.58
CA MET A 81 -0.79 -3.28 -5.55
C MET A 81 0.58 -2.91 -6.11
N ARG A 82 1.30 -2.07 -5.39
CA ARG A 82 2.67 -1.69 -5.76
C ARG A 82 3.66 -2.19 -4.72
N MET A 83 4.85 -2.56 -5.18
CA MET A 83 5.99 -2.88 -4.34
C MET A 83 7.25 -2.20 -4.88
N LYS A 84 8.17 -1.88 -3.99
CA LYS A 84 9.50 -1.34 -4.34
C LYS A 84 10.58 -2.04 -3.52
N SER A 85 11.75 -2.21 -4.10
CA SER A 85 12.95 -2.63 -3.35
C SER A 85 13.50 -1.43 -2.59
N CYS A 86 13.83 -1.63 -1.31
CA CYS A 86 14.52 -0.68 -0.45
C CYS A 86 15.85 -1.30 -0.05
N ASP A 87 16.93 -0.53 -0.16
CA ASP A 87 18.29 -0.96 0.18
C ASP A 87 18.69 -0.61 1.62
N GLY A 88 17.75 -0.04 2.39
CA GLY A 88 17.99 0.42 3.76
C GLY A 88 18.66 1.80 3.87
N SER A 89 18.92 2.47 2.75
CA SER A 89 19.44 3.84 2.79
C SER A 89 18.35 4.82 3.23
N LYS A 90 18.63 5.59 4.30
CA LYS A 90 17.74 6.67 4.75
C LYS A 90 17.88 7.87 3.82
N VAL A 91 16.80 8.24 3.16
CA VAL A 91 16.69 9.55 2.51
C VAL A 91 16.26 10.55 3.57
N SER A 92 17.22 11.32 4.13
CA SER A 92 16.92 12.45 5.00
C SER A 92 16.41 13.61 4.14
N ASN A 93 15.12 13.79 4.05
CA ASN A 93 14.54 15.02 3.53
C ASN A 93 14.47 16.06 4.69
N GLU A 94 15.58 16.70 5.01
CA GLU A 94 15.65 17.82 5.94
C GLU A 94 15.20 19.14 5.28
N ASN A 95 14.06 19.17 4.65
CA ASN A 95 13.42 20.44 4.31
C ASN A 95 12.41 20.78 5.41
N ALA A 96 12.90 21.35 6.49
CA ALA A 96 12.10 22.06 7.49
C ALA A 96 11.52 23.33 6.85
N GLN A 97 10.44 23.18 6.09
CA GLN A 97 9.57 24.32 5.77
C GLN A 97 8.76 24.63 7.03
N THR A 98 8.44 25.93 7.19
CA THR A 98 7.62 26.45 8.29
C THR A 98 6.42 25.52 8.56
N GLU A 99 6.26 25.12 9.83
CA GLU A 99 5.16 24.29 10.30
C GLU A 99 3.82 25.01 10.09
N ASP A 100 3.14 24.68 9.03
CA ASP A 100 1.77 25.10 8.76
C ASP A 100 0.90 23.84 8.57
N GLU A 101 0.27 23.40 9.65
CA GLU A 101 -0.59 22.22 9.68
C GLU A 101 -1.83 22.34 8.78
N ASN A 102 -2.17 23.52 8.30
CA ASN A 102 -3.24 23.73 7.34
C ASN A 102 -2.77 23.58 5.88
N ASN A 103 -1.44 23.56 5.66
CA ASN A 103 -0.87 23.40 4.33
C ASN A 103 -0.83 21.92 3.93
N LEU A 104 -1.48 21.57 2.81
CA LEU A 104 -1.53 20.21 2.31
C LEU A 104 -0.14 19.65 1.97
N ASP A 105 0.75 20.45 1.39
CA ASP A 105 2.07 19.96 1.01
C ASP A 105 2.94 19.71 2.26
N TRP A 106 2.79 20.53 3.30
CA TRP A 106 3.41 20.26 4.60
C TRP A 106 2.88 18.95 5.20
N ARG A 107 1.55 18.71 5.21
CA ARG A 107 0.96 17.48 5.76
C ARG A 107 1.41 16.23 5.00
N LYS A 108 1.52 16.31 3.68
CA LYS A 108 2.06 15.23 2.83
C LYS A 108 3.54 14.95 3.15
N SER A 109 4.33 16.02 3.29
CA SER A 109 5.76 15.91 3.64
C SER A 109 5.94 15.32 5.04
N TYR A 110 5.13 15.77 6.01
CA TYR A 110 5.13 15.22 7.36
C TYR A 110 4.85 13.71 7.37
N LEU A 111 3.79 13.26 6.67
CA LEU A 111 3.48 11.84 6.52
C LEU A 111 4.66 11.05 5.93
N HIS A 112 5.24 11.53 4.84
CA HIS A 112 6.37 10.88 4.20
C HIS A 112 7.60 10.80 5.09
N ASN A 113 7.90 11.88 5.84
CA ASN A 113 9.03 11.92 6.77
C ASN A 113 8.82 10.96 7.95
N GLU A 114 7.58 10.85 8.46
CA GLU A 114 7.26 9.88 9.52
C GLU A 114 7.44 8.43 9.03
N TRP A 115 6.97 8.11 7.85
CA TRP A 115 7.19 6.79 7.26
C TRP A 115 8.69 6.51 7.02
N ALA A 116 9.41 7.44 6.40
CA ALA A 116 10.85 7.33 6.15
C ALA A 116 11.68 7.19 7.44
N ARG A 117 11.27 7.85 8.54
CA ARG A 117 11.94 7.74 9.86
C ARG A 117 11.87 6.32 10.42
N HIS A 118 10.83 5.58 10.08
CA HIS A 118 10.57 4.23 10.57
C HIS A 118 10.80 3.14 9.52
N ASP A 119 11.24 3.52 8.31
CA ASP A 119 11.65 2.56 7.28
C ASP A 119 12.86 1.74 7.78
N PRO A 120 12.85 0.40 7.66
CA PRO A 120 13.95 -0.44 8.13
C PRO A 120 15.29 -0.13 7.44
N LEU A 121 16.39 -0.27 8.18
CA LEU A 121 17.75 -0.17 7.64
C LEU A 121 18.19 -1.43 6.88
N ASP A 122 17.51 -2.54 7.09
CA ASP A 122 17.76 -3.78 6.37
C ASP A 122 17.16 -3.72 4.97
N GLN A 123 17.82 -4.37 4.00
CA GLN A 123 17.28 -4.52 2.67
C GLN A 123 15.95 -5.28 2.71
N HIS A 124 14.92 -4.73 2.08
CA HIS A 124 13.57 -5.30 2.10
C HIS A 124 12.73 -4.89 0.89
N TRP A 125 11.59 -5.55 0.71
CA TRP A 125 10.55 -5.10 -0.19
C TRP A 125 9.49 -4.31 0.57
N HIS A 126 9.28 -3.07 0.18
CA HIS A 126 8.22 -2.23 0.73
C HIS A 126 6.93 -2.45 -0.07
N LEU A 127 5.87 -2.83 0.62
CA LEU A 127 4.53 -3.02 0.06
C LEU A 127 3.69 -1.77 0.25
N GLY A 128 3.29 -1.14 -0.83
CA GLY A 128 2.35 -0.01 -0.81
C GLY A 128 2.47 0.90 -2.04
N PRO A 129 1.33 1.47 -2.46
CA PRO A 129 -0.04 1.27 -1.96
C PRO A 129 -0.67 -0.06 -2.39
N VAL A 130 -1.70 -0.49 -1.62
CA VAL A 130 -2.59 -1.61 -1.97
C VAL A 130 -4.04 -1.12 -1.90
N GLY A 131 -4.75 -1.14 -3.00
CA GLY A 131 -6.15 -0.70 -3.07
C GLY A 131 -7.02 -1.64 -3.88
N VAL A 132 -8.25 -1.87 -3.41
CA VAL A 132 -9.31 -2.56 -4.14
C VAL A 132 -10.52 -1.66 -4.18
N LEU A 133 -11.15 -1.51 -5.35
CA LEU A 133 -12.37 -0.72 -5.51
C LEU A 133 -13.38 -1.03 -4.41
N PRO A 134 -13.99 -0.04 -3.75
CA PRO A 134 -14.96 -0.27 -2.66
C PRO A 134 -16.07 -1.26 -3.03
N SER A 135 -16.57 -1.20 -4.26
CA SER A 135 -17.59 -2.12 -4.79
C SER A 135 -17.11 -3.57 -4.95
N HIS A 136 -15.79 -3.81 -4.87
CA HIS A 136 -15.15 -5.11 -5.08
C HIS A 136 -14.39 -5.63 -3.86
N GLN A 137 -14.44 -4.90 -2.73
CA GLN A 137 -13.83 -5.34 -1.48
C GLN A 137 -14.54 -6.56 -0.88
N GLU A 138 -13.85 -7.25 0.05
CA GLU A 138 -14.33 -8.45 0.76
C GLU A 138 -14.65 -9.65 -0.13
N ARG A 139 -14.10 -9.67 -1.35
CA ARG A 139 -14.29 -10.72 -2.37
C ARG A 139 -12.99 -11.48 -2.70
N GLY A 140 -11.99 -11.43 -1.84
CA GLY A 140 -10.72 -12.16 -2.02
C GLY A 140 -9.71 -11.49 -2.95
N ILE A 141 -10.03 -10.35 -3.60
CA ILE A 141 -9.12 -9.67 -4.54
C ILE A 141 -7.83 -9.23 -3.85
N GLY A 142 -7.95 -8.59 -2.68
CA GLY A 142 -6.79 -8.22 -1.87
C GLY A 142 -5.93 -9.43 -1.49
N THR A 143 -6.56 -10.55 -1.17
CA THR A 143 -5.88 -11.83 -0.89
C THR A 143 -5.06 -12.31 -2.10
N LYS A 144 -5.62 -12.26 -3.30
CA LYS A 144 -4.91 -12.65 -4.53
C LYS A 144 -3.72 -11.73 -4.83
N LEU A 145 -3.88 -10.40 -4.67
CA LEU A 145 -2.81 -9.44 -4.83
C LEU A 145 -1.68 -9.71 -3.82
N LEU A 146 -2.03 -9.87 -2.54
CA LEU A 146 -1.04 -10.08 -1.49
C LEU A 146 -0.36 -11.46 -1.59
N SER A 147 -1.08 -12.51 -2.04
CA SER A 147 -0.46 -13.80 -2.36
C SER A 147 0.59 -13.64 -3.47
N ARG A 148 0.30 -12.83 -4.50
CA ARG A 148 1.28 -12.55 -5.56
C ARG A 148 2.49 -11.81 -5.03
N PHE A 149 2.29 -10.80 -4.16
CA PHE A 149 3.39 -10.11 -3.50
C PHE A 149 4.29 -11.08 -2.73
N CYS A 150 3.70 -11.95 -1.89
CA CYS A 150 4.46 -12.92 -1.11
C CYS A 150 5.25 -13.88 -2.00
N GLN A 151 4.69 -14.32 -3.13
CA GLN A 151 5.40 -15.16 -4.10
C GLN A 151 6.67 -14.48 -4.65
N GLU A 152 6.57 -13.18 -5.01
CA GLU A 152 7.73 -12.42 -5.51
C GLU A 152 8.81 -12.26 -4.43
N VAL A 153 8.41 -11.88 -3.23
CA VAL A 153 9.32 -11.65 -2.10
C VAL A 153 9.98 -12.94 -1.63
N ASP A 154 9.22 -14.05 -1.56
CA ASP A 154 9.73 -15.36 -1.18
C ASP A 154 10.69 -15.94 -2.22
N ALA A 155 10.44 -15.71 -3.50
CA ALA A 155 11.35 -16.09 -4.59
C ALA A 155 12.70 -15.37 -4.49
N CYS A 156 12.72 -14.13 -3.99
CA CYS A 156 13.93 -13.35 -3.74
C CYS A 156 14.58 -13.64 -2.39
N LEU A 157 13.98 -14.50 -1.54
CA LEU A 157 14.42 -14.76 -0.15
C LEU A 157 14.64 -13.45 0.62
N SER A 158 13.73 -12.50 0.48
CA SER A 158 13.83 -11.16 1.05
C SER A 158 12.75 -10.94 2.10
N PRO A 159 12.99 -10.13 3.14
CA PRO A 159 11.95 -9.66 4.04
C PRO A 159 11.08 -8.60 3.38
N ALA A 160 9.95 -8.26 4.03
CA ALA A 160 9.04 -7.24 3.56
C ALA A 160 8.55 -6.34 4.69
N PHE A 161 8.17 -5.11 4.31
CA PHE A 161 7.72 -4.07 5.22
C PHE A 161 6.51 -3.32 4.64
N LEU A 162 5.65 -2.82 5.51
CA LEU A 162 4.53 -1.96 5.16
C LEU A 162 4.09 -1.09 6.34
N GLU A 163 3.34 -0.02 6.03
CA GLU A 163 2.57 0.75 7.01
C GLU A 163 1.07 0.52 6.84
N THR A 164 0.34 0.61 7.95
CA THR A 164 -1.12 0.57 7.93
C THR A 164 -1.73 1.25 9.16
N ASP A 165 -2.92 1.78 9.01
CA ASP A 165 -3.61 2.59 10.02
C ASP A 165 -4.87 1.93 10.61
N THR A 166 -5.37 0.84 10.02
CA THR A 166 -6.58 0.18 10.51
C THR A 166 -6.31 -1.20 11.12
N SER A 167 -6.99 -1.51 12.22
CA SER A 167 -6.91 -2.85 12.84
C SER A 167 -7.43 -3.97 11.90
N LYS A 168 -8.32 -3.63 10.96
CA LYS A 168 -8.78 -4.55 9.92
C LYS A 168 -7.61 -4.97 9.03
N ASN A 169 -6.81 -4.01 8.58
CA ASN A 169 -5.65 -4.24 7.74
C ASN A 169 -4.55 -4.99 8.49
N VAL A 170 -4.30 -4.66 9.77
CA VAL A 170 -3.35 -5.43 10.60
C VAL A 170 -3.71 -6.92 10.61
N ARG A 171 -4.98 -7.25 10.89
CA ARG A 171 -5.44 -8.66 10.85
C ARG A 171 -5.34 -9.28 9.45
N PHE A 172 -5.54 -8.47 8.41
CA PHE A 172 -5.41 -8.92 7.03
C PHE A 172 -3.95 -9.29 6.71
N TYR A 173 -2.99 -8.40 6.98
CA TYR A 173 -1.56 -8.61 6.70
C TYR A 173 -0.95 -9.70 7.61
N ALA A 174 -1.41 -9.84 8.85
CA ALA A 174 -0.95 -10.89 9.75
C ALA A 174 -1.16 -12.31 9.18
N ARG A 175 -2.21 -12.54 8.38
CA ARG A 175 -2.43 -13.82 7.70
C ARG A 175 -1.37 -14.17 6.66
N PHE A 176 -0.53 -13.21 6.28
CA PHE A 176 0.57 -13.36 5.33
C PHE A 176 1.94 -13.29 6.01
N GLY A 177 1.96 -13.40 7.34
CA GLY A 177 3.20 -13.43 8.12
C GLY A 177 3.78 -12.05 8.47
N PHE A 178 3.00 -10.98 8.31
CA PHE A 178 3.41 -9.67 8.81
C PHE A 178 3.08 -9.53 10.29
N GLU A 179 4.03 -9.01 11.06
CA GLU A 179 3.89 -8.71 12.49
C GLU A 179 4.07 -7.21 12.73
N VAL A 180 3.32 -6.64 13.68
CA VAL A 180 3.48 -5.24 14.09
C VAL A 180 4.79 -5.12 14.86
N VAL A 181 5.72 -4.31 14.36
CA VAL A 181 7.02 -4.06 14.99
C VAL A 181 7.09 -2.69 15.65
N LYS A 182 6.23 -1.77 15.25
CA LYS A 182 6.14 -0.41 15.82
C LYS A 182 4.75 0.16 15.64
N GLU A 183 4.34 1.02 16.59
CA GLU A 183 3.15 1.90 16.47
C GLU A 183 3.56 3.35 16.72
N THR A 184 2.96 4.27 15.98
CA THR A 184 3.04 5.73 16.17
C THR A 184 1.69 6.36 15.93
N GLU A 185 1.60 7.68 16.08
CA GLU A 185 0.42 8.45 15.68
C GLU A 185 0.84 9.50 14.65
N ILE A 186 0.02 9.64 13.60
CA ILE A 186 0.18 10.63 12.54
C ILE A 186 -1.15 11.38 12.46
N PHE A 187 -1.19 12.66 12.85
CA PHE A 187 -2.42 13.47 12.93
C PHE A 187 -3.54 12.75 13.71
N ASP A 188 -3.23 12.26 14.93
CA ASP A 188 -4.13 11.53 15.81
C ASP A 188 -4.63 10.18 15.24
N VAL A 189 -4.07 9.72 14.12
CA VAL A 189 -4.36 8.42 13.54
C VAL A 189 -3.27 7.43 13.90
N LYS A 190 -3.65 6.30 14.52
CA LYS A 190 -2.70 5.21 14.81
C LYS A 190 -2.13 4.66 13.52
N ASN A 191 -0.81 4.70 13.40
CA ASN A 191 -0.07 4.11 12.31
C ASN A 191 0.77 2.95 12.82
N ARG A 192 0.74 1.82 12.12
CA ARG A 192 1.46 0.60 12.47
C ARG A 192 2.41 0.22 11.38
N TYR A 193 3.64 -0.05 11.78
CA TYR A 193 4.71 -0.54 10.94
C TYR A 193 4.77 -2.04 11.10
N MET A 194 4.69 -2.78 9.98
CA MET A 194 4.64 -4.23 10.01
C MET A 194 5.78 -4.82 9.20
N TRP A 195 6.41 -5.83 9.77
CA TRP A 195 7.53 -6.56 9.21
C TRP A 195 7.15 -8.02 8.92
N ARG A 196 7.58 -8.51 7.78
CA ARG A 196 7.51 -9.91 7.42
C ARG A 196 8.94 -10.43 7.21
N PRO A 197 9.43 -11.38 8.03
CA PRO A 197 10.76 -11.96 7.86
C PRO A 197 10.85 -12.75 6.55
N GLN A 198 12.05 -12.98 6.07
CA GLN A 198 12.27 -13.84 4.92
C GLN A 198 11.73 -15.28 5.17
N TYR A 199 11.29 -15.95 4.13
CA TYR A 199 10.58 -17.24 4.23
C TYR A 199 11.32 -18.31 5.04
N ARG A 200 12.66 -18.41 4.95
CA ARG A 200 13.45 -19.38 5.71
C ARG A 200 13.38 -19.17 7.23
N GLU A 201 13.39 -17.92 7.68
CA GLU A 201 13.27 -17.59 9.11
C GLU A 201 11.86 -17.85 9.62
N PHE A 202 10.84 -17.58 8.78
CA PHE A 202 9.45 -17.88 9.10
C PHE A 202 9.22 -19.38 9.28
N ALA A 203 9.70 -20.23 8.37
CA ALA A 203 9.59 -21.68 8.45
C ALA A 203 10.29 -22.25 9.69
N TYR A 204 11.42 -21.68 10.10
CA TYR A 204 12.13 -22.09 11.32
C TYR A 204 11.33 -21.77 12.60
N ARG A 205 10.72 -20.58 12.70
CA ARG A 205 9.90 -20.16 13.85
C ARG A 205 8.61 -20.97 14.02
N MET A 206 8.02 -21.46 12.93
CA MET A 206 6.79 -22.27 12.97
C MET A 206 7.02 -23.72 13.38
N ASN A 207 8.29 -24.22 13.32
CA ASN A 207 8.67 -25.59 13.63
C ASN A 207 9.36 -25.76 15.01
N HIS A 208 9.48 -24.67 15.76
CA HIS A 208 10.08 -24.62 17.11
C HIS A 208 9.22 -23.76 18.04
#